data_7f00edb3cc338a9ffa69af0a5649dc62
#
_entry.id   7f00edb3cc338a9ffa69af0a5649dc62
#
_cell.length_a   1.000
_cell.length_b   1.000
_cell.length_c   1.000
_cell.angle_alpha   90.00
_cell.angle_beta   90.00
_cell.angle_gamma   90.00
#
_symmetry.space_group_name_H-M   'P 1'
#
loop_
_entity.id
_entity.type
_entity.pdbx_description
1 polymer ?
#
loop_
_entity_poly.entity_id
_entity_poly.type
_entity_poly.pdbx_seq_one_letter_code
_entity_poly.pdbx_strand_id
1 'polypeptide(L)'
;MSAYPLYDVPYLVRDPNDFRMSAKRHQIEVRNQAVVDDYFVARNKGISAHEARKQVADKHQMTSGRVQVILIWFCKEAKKRKKYDFLEKFSLLEEH
;
A
#
# COMPACT_ATOMS: atom_id res chain seq x y z
N MET A 1 -3.01 22.18 -9.76
CA MET A 1 -2.10 21.01 -9.98
C MET A 1 -1.56 20.53 -8.63
N SER A 2 -1.48 19.24 -8.48
CA SER A 2 -0.88 18.67 -7.29
C SER A 2 0.62 18.91 -7.28
N ALA A 3 1.18 19.34 -6.14
CA ALA A 3 2.62 19.48 -5.96
C ALA A 3 3.32 18.13 -5.79
N TYR A 4 2.56 17.05 -5.64
CA TYR A 4 3.08 15.71 -5.37
C TYR A 4 2.96 14.83 -6.62
N PRO A 5 3.96 13.95 -6.89
CA PRO A 5 3.79 12.95 -7.93
C PRO A 5 2.62 12.02 -7.57
N LEU A 6 1.81 11.68 -8.57
CA LEU A 6 0.71 10.74 -8.38
C LEU A 6 1.24 9.31 -8.36
N TYR A 7 0.73 8.51 -7.42
CA TYR A 7 1.04 7.09 -7.35
C TYR A 7 0.08 6.28 -8.22
N ASP A 8 0.63 5.39 -9.01
CA ASP A 8 -0.13 4.40 -9.75
C ASP A 8 0.09 3.06 -9.04
N VAL A 9 -0.82 2.72 -8.13
CA VAL A 9 -0.65 1.62 -7.20
C VAL A 9 -0.95 0.29 -7.90
N PRO A 10 0.02 -0.65 -7.98
CA PRO A 10 -0.24 -1.93 -8.60
C PRO A 10 -1.15 -2.81 -7.74
N TYR A 11 -1.93 -3.68 -8.39
CA TYR A 11 -2.75 -4.67 -7.71
C TYR A 11 -1.93 -5.95 -7.54
N LEU A 12 -1.61 -6.30 -6.29
CA LEU A 12 -0.69 -7.39 -5.98
C LEU A 12 -1.37 -8.58 -5.30
N VAL A 13 -2.70 -8.60 -5.19
CA VAL A 13 -3.41 -9.74 -4.62
C VAL A 13 -3.31 -10.93 -5.57
N ARG A 14 -2.83 -12.07 -5.04
CA ARG A 14 -2.66 -13.28 -5.84
C ARG A 14 -3.98 -14.04 -5.97
N ASP A 15 -4.14 -14.73 -7.10
CA ASP A 15 -5.26 -15.63 -7.28
C ASP A 15 -5.06 -16.87 -6.39
N PRO A 16 -6.00 -17.16 -5.47
CA PRO A 16 -5.83 -18.30 -4.57
C PRO A 16 -5.79 -19.66 -5.29
N ASN A 17 -6.39 -19.75 -6.48
CA ASN A 17 -6.37 -20.98 -7.26
C ASN A 17 -4.99 -21.24 -7.87
N ASP A 18 -4.31 -20.17 -8.32
CA ASP A 18 -2.98 -20.28 -8.93
C ASP A 18 -1.89 -20.59 -7.90
N PHE A 19 -2.07 -20.11 -6.66
CA PHE A 19 -1.03 -20.19 -5.63
C PHE A 19 -1.40 -21.12 -4.49
N ARG A 20 -2.51 -21.86 -4.61
CA ARG A 20 -2.97 -22.84 -3.62
C ARG A 20 -3.00 -22.29 -2.19
N MET A 21 -3.40 -21.03 -2.05
CA MET A 21 -3.46 -20.42 -0.73
C MET A 21 -4.81 -20.66 -0.07
N SER A 22 -4.84 -20.61 1.27
CA SER A 22 -6.08 -20.72 2.03
C SER A 22 -6.95 -19.48 1.81
N ALA A 23 -8.27 -19.63 2.03
CA ALA A 23 -9.21 -18.52 1.98
C ALA A 23 -8.83 -17.41 2.98
N LYS A 24 -8.33 -17.78 4.16
CA LYS A 24 -7.87 -16.83 5.17
C LYS A 24 -6.69 -16.00 4.65
N ARG A 25 -5.71 -16.65 4.02
CA ARG A 25 -4.55 -15.94 3.45
C ARG A 25 -4.97 -14.99 2.34
N HIS A 26 -5.86 -15.42 1.48
CA HIS A 26 -6.40 -14.56 0.42
C HIS A 26 -7.10 -13.33 1.02
N GLN A 27 -7.92 -13.50 2.06
CA GLN A 27 -8.58 -12.39 2.73
C GLN A 27 -7.58 -11.39 3.31
N ILE A 28 -6.47 -11.89 3.88
CA ILE A 28 -5.40 -11.02 4.39
C ILE A 28 -4.80 -10.19 3.26
N GLU A 29 -4.53 -10.79 2.11
CA GLU A 29 -3.96 -10.08 0.96
C GLU A 29 -4.93 -9.02 0.42
N VAL A 30 -6.22 -9.34 0.33
CA VAL A 30 -7.24 -8.39 -0.10
C VAL A 30 -7.29 -7.19 0.86
N ARG A 31 -7.30 -7.45 2.16
CA ARG A 31 -7.30 -6.39 3.17
C ARG A 31 -6.05 -5.52 3.07
N ASN A 32 -4.88 -6.15 2.93
CA ASN A 32 -3.62 -5.41 2.82
C ASN A 32 -3.61 -4.52 1.58
N GLN A 33 -4.13 -5.01 0.46
CA GLN A 33 -4.28 -4.20 -0.75
C GLN A 33 -5.20 -3.00 -0.52
N ALA A 34 -6.32 -3.20 0.17
CA ALA A 34 -7.24 -2.11 0.47
C ALA A 34 -6.59 -1.05 1.36
N VAL A 35 -5.80 -1.46 2.36
CA VAL A 35 -5.04 -0.54 3.22
C VAL A 35 -4.07 0.30 2.40
N VAL A 36 -3.32 -0.35 1.52
CA VAL A 36 -2.34 0.33 0.66
C VAL A 36 -3.05 1.30 -0.30
N ASP A 37 -4.15 0.87 -0.93
CA ASP A 37 -4.91 1.72 -1.85
C ASP A 37 -5.41 2.98 -1.14
N ASP A 38 -6.00 2.83 0.05
CA ASP A 38 -6.50 3.97 0.83
C ASP A 38 -5.38 4.92 1.22
N TYR A 39 -4.23 4.38 1.60
CA TYR A 39 -3.06 5.19 1.92
C TYR A 39 -2.64 6.04 0.73
N PHE A 40 -2.50 5.44 -0.45
CA PHE A 40 -2.04 6.18 -1.62
C PHE A 40 -3.12 7.12 -2.19
N VAL A 41 -4.39 6.81 -2.00
CA VAL A 41 -5.46 7.79 -2.30
C VAL A 41 -5.25 9.05 -1.47
N ALA A 42 -4.97 8.91 -0.18
CA ALA A 42 -4.68 10.06 0.70
C ALA A 42 -3.42 10.80 0.27
N ARG A 43 -2.34 10.07 -0.05
CA ARG A 43 -1.08 10.68 -0.50
C ARG A 43 -1.28 11.44 -1.81
N ASN A 44 -2.05 10.90 -2.74
CA ASN A 44 -2.33 11.54 -4.02
C ASN A 44 -3.14 12.84 -3.86
N LYS A 45 -3.85 12.98 -2.74
CA LYS A 45 -4.54 14.23 -2.39
C LYS A 45 -3.63 15.27 -1.72
N GLY A 46 -2.38 14.91 -1.47
CA GLY A 46 -1.42 15.80 -0.80
C GLY A 46 -1.39 15.67 0.71
N ILE A 47 -2.08 14.68 1.29
CA ILE A 47 -2.04 14.42 2.74
C ILE A 47 -0.67 13.86 3.10
N SER A 48 -0.08 14.33 4.21
CA SER A 48 1.24 13.86 4.65
C SER A 48 1.24 12.37 4.95
N ALA A 49 2.41 11.75 4.88
CA ALA A 49 2.57 10.32 5.17
C ALA A 49 2.06 9.97 6.57
N HIS A 50 2.44 10.78 7.57
CA HIS A 50 2.02 10.56 8.95
C HIS A 50 0.49 10.59 9.10
N GLU A 51 -0.14 11.63 8.55
CA GLU A 51 -1.59 11.80 8.64
C GLU A 51 -2.33 10.74 7.82
N ALA A 52 -1.81 10.39 6.64
CA ALA A 52 -2.39 9.33 5.82
C ALA A 52 -2.38 7.98 6.55
N ARG A 53 -1.26 7.64 7.22
CA ARG A 53 -1.20 6.40 8.02
C ARG A 53 -2.22 6.41 9.15
N LYS A 54 -2.39 7.55 9.82
CA LYS A 54 -3.37 7.71 10.88
C LYS A 54 -4.80 7.49 10.38
N GLN A 55 -5.16 8.15 9.28
CA GLN A 55 -6.50 8.02 8.70
C GLN A 55 -6.82 6.59 8.28
N VAL A 56 -5.86 5.93 7.63
CA VAL A 56 -6.02 4.55 7.20
C VAL A 56 -6.12 3.60 8.39
N ALA A 57 -5.30 3.82 9.42
CA ALA A 57 -5.33 3.02 10.65
C ALA A 57 -6.72 3.11 11.31
N ASP A 58 -7.28 4.31 11.41
CA ASP A 58 -8.60 4.51 11.98
C ASP A 58 -9.69 3.82 11.15
N LYS A 59 -9.62 3.96 9.83
CA LYS A 59 -10.60 3.35 8.93
C LYS A 59 -10.61 1.82 9.02
N HIS A 60 -9.43 1.22 9.13
CA HIS A 60 -9.29 -0.24 9.15
C HIS A 60 -9.17 -0.82 10.56
N GLN A 61 -9.37 0.02 11.59
CA GLN A 61 -9.34 -0.41 13.01
C GLN A 61 -8.03 -1.10 13.38
N MET A 62 -6.92 -0.47 13.00
CA MET A 62 -5.57 -0.96 13.31
C MET A 62 -4.68 0.19 13.78
N THR A 63 -3.46 -0.10 14.19
CA THR A 63 -2.49 0.93 14.56
C THR A 63 -1.77 1.48 13.32
N SER A 64 -1.28 2.71 13.42
CA SER A 64 -0.46 3.31 12.34
C SER A 64 0.83 2.51 12.10
N GLY A 65 1.40 1.92 13.16
CA GLY A 65 2.54 1.01 13.01
C GLY A 65 2.22 -0.22 12.17
N ARG A 66 1.01 -0.77 12.31
CA ARG A 66 0.57 -1.89 11.48
C ARG A 66 0.43 -1.48 10.02
N VAL A 67 -0.12 -0.29 9.76
CA VAL A 67 -0.20 0.26 8.39
C VAL A 67 1.20 0.35 7.78
N GLN A 68 2.19 0.83 8.54
CA GLN A 68 3.56 0.92 8.05
C GLN A 68 4.15 -0.45 7.71
N VAL A 69 3.91 -1.46 8.54
CA VAL A 69 4.35 -2.84 8.27
C VAL A 69 3.74 -3.35 6.96
N ILE A 70 2.45 -3.09 6.74
CA ILE A 70 1.76 -3.49 5.51
C ILE A 70 2.38 -2.79 4.30
N LEU A 71 2.68 -1.49 4.40
CA LEU A 71 3.33 -0.74 3.32
C LEU A 71 4.71 -1.30 2.99
N ILE A 72 5.50 -1.65 4.00
CA ILE A 72 6.83 -2.25 3.80
C ILE A 72 6.70 -3.59 3.08
N TRP A 73 5.77 -4.43 3.52
CA TRP A 73 5.51 -5.71 2.87
C TRP A 73 5.12 -5.52 1.41
N PHE A 74 4.22 -4.56 1.15
CA PHE A 74 3.75 -4.26 -0.20
C PHE A 74 4.89 -3.82 -1.11
N CYS A 75 5.79 -2.98 -0.62
CA CYS A 75 6.94 -2.54 -1.39
C CYS A 75 7.88 -3.70 -1.73
N LYS A 76 8.09 -4.63 -0.79
CA LYS A 76 8.89 -5.84 -1.04
C LYS A 76 8.26 -6.71 -2.13
N GLU A 77 6.94 -6.89 -2.09
CA GLU A 77 6.21 -7.64 -3.12
C GLU A 77 6.27 -6.94 -4.48
N ALA A 78 6.12 -5.62 -4.51
CA ALA A 78 6.24 -4.85 -5.73
C ALA A 78 7.64 -5.01 -6.35
N LYS A 79 8.68 -5.02 -5.54
CA LYS A 79 10.06 -5.24 -6.00
C LYS A 79 10.22 -6.62 -6.63
N LYS A 80 9.67 -7.65 -6.00
CA LYS A 80 9.70 -9.02 -6.55
C LYS A 80 9.02 -9.10 -7.92
N ARG A 81 8.01 -8.29 -8.15
CA ARG A 81 7.24 -8.25 -9.39
C ARG A 81 7.70 -7.16 -10.36
N LYS A 82 8.86 -6.57 -10.09
CA LYS A 82 9.52 -5.59 -10.96
C LYS A 82 8.67 -4.34 -11.22
N LYS A 83 7.92 -3.89 -10.22
CA LYS A 83 7.10 -2.67 -10.29
C LYS A 83 7.93 -1.45 -9.93
N TYR A 84 8.99 -1.20 -10.69
CA TYR A 84 10.01 -0.21 -10.36
C TYR A 84 9.50 1.23 -10.45
N ASP A 85 8.58 1.52 -11.37
CA ASP A 85 8.00 2.87 -11.48
C ASP A 85 7.29 3.28 -10.19
N PHE A 86 6.50 2.37 -9.63
CA PHE A 86 5.83 2.60 -8.36
C PHE A 86 6.84 2.78 -7.22
N LEU A 87 7.87 1.93 -7.17
CA LEU A 87 8.89 1.98 -6.12
C LEU A 87 9.69 3.28 -6.17
N GLU A 88 10.01 3.77 -7.35
CA GLU A 88 10.72 5.03 -7.53
C GLU A 88 9.90 6.20 -6.97
N LYS A 89 8.63 6.28 -7.34
CA LYS A 89 7.73 7.32 -6.82
C LYS A 89 7.55 7.23 -5.31
N PHE A 90 7.41 6.02 -4.79
CA PHE A 90 7.32 5.78 -3.36
C PHE A 90 8.56 6.31 -2.64
N SER A 91 9.74 5.96 -3.12
CA SER A 91 11.01 6.40 -2.53
C SER A 91 11.14 7.92 -2.53
N LEU A 92 10.80 8.58 -3.64
CA LEU A 92 10.87 10.04 -3.75
C LEU A 92 9.99 10.76 -2.73
N LEU A 93 8.83 10.19 -2.39
CA LEU A 93 7.91 10.84 -1.45
C LEU A 93 8.15 10.44 0.00
N GLU A 94 8.46 9.17 0.26
CA GLU A 94 8.48 8.65 1.63
C GLU A 94 9.83 8.82 2.34
N GLU A 95 10.91 9.07 1.60
CA GLU A 95 12.22 9.35 2.18
C GLU A 95 12.38 10.82 2.60
N HIS A 96 11.44 11.65 2.28
CA HIS A 96 11.41 13.06 2.63
C HIS A 96 10.22 13.32 3.57
#